data_ad7eab24414a7b1d24d0875071a0a796
#
_entry.id   ad7eab24414a7b1d24d0875071a0a796
#
_cell.length_a   1.000
_cell.length_b   1.000
_cell.length_c   1.000
_cell.angle_alpha   90.00
_cell.angle_beta   90.00
_cell.angle_gamma   90.00
#
_symmetry.space_group_name_H-M   'P 1'
#
loop_
_entity.id
_entity.type
_entity.pdbx_description
1 polymer ?
#
loop_
_entity_poly.entity_id
_entity_poly.type
_entity_poly.pdbx_seq_one_letter_code
_entity_poly.pdbx_strand_id
1 'polypeptide(L)'
;KENLDDGKEKKKEHRFKFKRYKIQEVIKPNQVILVQVIKDERGQKGAALSTFISIAGKYIVLMPNTPKGGGISRKIFNPADRKKIRSILNEIEIPKEMGLIVRTAGSNKTKNEINSDLETLINSWSQIKENAINSIAPSLIHQESEIIKRTLRDMFDENTQNIIVEGNEGYKKAQSFMKTMMPVSYTH
;
A
#
# COMPACT_ATOMS: atom_id res chain seq x y z
N LYS A 1 -60.55 -5.28 8.90
CA LYS A 1 -59.47 -5.25 7.87
C LYS A 1 -58.42 -4.28 8.40
N GLU A 2 -57.49 -4.80 9.14
CA GLU A 2 -56.34 -4.07 9.66
C GLU A 2 -55.25 -4.07 8.60
N ASN A 3 -54.80 -2.90 8.22
CA ASN A 3 -53.65 -2.68 7.39
C ASN A 3 -52.41 -2.61 8.29
N LEU A 4 -51.57 -3.63 8.25
CA LEU A 4 -50.25 -3.61 8.84
C LEU A 4 -49.32 -2.81 7.91
N ASP A 5 -48.98 -1.62 8.35
CA ASP A 5 -48.02 -0.72 7.71
C ASP A 5 -46.59 -1.16 8.14
N ASP A 6 -45.91 -1.80 7.22
CA ASP A 6 -44.58 -2.35 7.43
C ASP A 6 -43.52 -1.22 7.30
N GLY A 7 -43.28 -0.53 8.43
CA GLY A 7 -42.34 0.56 8.57
C GLY A 7 -40.89 0.12 8.31
N LYS A 8 -40.46 0.07 7.06
CA LYS A 8 -39.05 -0.02 6.70
C LYS A 8 -38.32 1.28 7.02
N GLU A 9 -37.82 1.39 8.24
CA GLU A 9 -36.84 2.41 8.58
C GLU A 9 -35.61 2.26 7.69
N LYS A 10 -35.53 3.10 6.66
CA LYS A 10 -34.30 3.32 5.89
C LYS A 10 -33.28 3.98 6.80
N LYS A 11 -32.34 3.19 7.37
CA LYS A 11 -31.12 3.72 7.98
C LYS A 11 -30.44 4.64 6.97
N LYS A 12 -30.60 5.94 7.16
CA LYS A 12 -29.81 6.97 6.46
C LYS A 12 -28.36 6.78 6.89
N GLU A 13 -27.56 6.10 6.04
CA GLU A 13 -26.12 6.14 6.18
C GLU A 13 -25.68 7.60 6.15
N HIS A 14 -25.22 8.09 7.29
CA HIS A 14 -24.53 9.37 7.40
C HIS A 14 -23.25 9.27 6.57
N ARG A 15 -23.33 9.60 5.28
CA ARG A 15 -22.15 9.88 4.46
C ARG A 15 -21.45 11.07 5.12
N PHE A 16 -20.39 10.79 5.84
CA PHE A 16 -19.46 11.83 6.29
C PHE A 16 -18.99 12.59 5.05
N LYS A 17 -19.55 13.75 4.80
CA LYS A 17 -19.03 14.70 3.82
C LYS A 17 -17.70 15.18 4.37
N PHE A 18 -16.58 14.67 3.85
CA PHE A 18 -15.26 15.23 4.15
C PHE A 18 -15.29 16.71 3.81
N LYS A 19 -15.12 17.54 4.82
CA LYS A 19 -14.99 18.98 4.64
C LYS A 19 -13.77 19.23 3.78
N ARG A 20 -13.92 19.83 2.61
CA ARG A 20 -12.79 20.21 1.75
C ARG A 20 -12.21 21.49 2.32
N TYR A 21 -11.10 21.38 2.99
CA TYR A 21 -10.31 22.53 3.45
C TYR A 21 -9.50 23.09 2.30
N LYS A 22 -9.31 24.42 2.29
CA LYS A 22 -8.32 25.04 1.40
C LYS A 22 -6.93 24.68 1.90
N ILE A 23 -5.96 24.59 0.99
CA ILE A 23 -4.59 24.23 1.34
C ILE A 23 -3.99 25.16 2.39
N GLN A 24 -4.32 26.47 2.32
CA GLN A 24 -3.87 27.48 3.27
C GLN A 24 -4.41 27.28 4.71
N GLU A 25 -5.52 26.56 4.84
CA GLU A 25 -6.11 26.24 6.16
C GLU A 25 -5.41 25.05 6.81
N VAL A 26 -4.79 24.18 6.00
CA VAL A 26 -4.20 22.91 6.45
C VAL A 26 -2.69 22.99 6.57
N ILE A 27 -2.02 23.71 5.65
CA ILE A 27 -0.56 23.82 5.60
C ILE A 27 -0.17 25.27 5.83
N LYS A 28 0.70 25.52 6.82
CA LYS A 28 1.21 26.84 7.17
C LYS A 28 2.59 27.08 6.56
N PRO A 29 2.96 28.34 6.27
CA PRO A 29 4.33 28.69 5.89
C PRO A 29 5.34 28.17 6.92
N ASN A 30 6.52 27.75 6.46
CA ASN A 30 7.61 27.19 7.29
C ASN A 30 7.27 25.88 8.02
N GLN A 31 6.17 25.23 7.67
CA GLN A 31 5.85 23.91 8.18
C GLN A 31 6.59 22.83 7.38
N VAL A 32 7.29 21.93 8.09
CA VAL A 32 7.89 20.73 7.50
C VAL A 32 6.81 19.66 7.37
N ILE A 33 6.67 19.09 6.18
CA ILE A 33 5.69 18.04 5.89
C ILE A 33 6.36 16.88 5.15
N LEU A 34 5.86 15.67 5.38
CA LEU A 34 6.25 14.51 4.60
C LEU A 34 5.33 14.40 3.37
N VAL A 35 5.92 14.34 2.19
CA VAL A 35 5.19 14.21 0.92
C VAL A 35 5.71 13.03 0.13
N GLN A 36 4.80 12.35 -0.57
CA GLN A 36 5.13 11.33 -1.56
C GLN A 36 5.02 11.92 -2.97
N VAL A 37 6.06 11.74 -3.78
CA VAL A 37 6.03 12.05 -5.20
C VAL A 37 5.27 10.94 -5.92
N ILE A 38 4.11 11.27 -6.47
CA ILE A 38 3.25 10.32 -7.21
C ILE A 38 3.64 10.25 -8.69
N LYS A 39 4.04 11.39 -9.24
CA LYS A 39 4.50 11.53 -10.63
C LYS A 39 5.61 12.55 -10.67
N ASP A 40 6.62 12.26 -11.46
CA ASP A 40 7.69 13.21 -11.77
C ASP A 40 7.18 14.37 -12.60
N GLU A 41 7.96 15.45 -12.62
CA GLU A 41 7.73 16.59 -13.50
C GLU A 41 7.72 16.15 -14.98
N ARG A 42 6.83 16.78 -15.72
CA ARG A 42 6.69 16.49 -17.16
C ARG A 42 6.51 17.80 -17.93
N GLY A 43 7.54 18.17 -18.67
CA GLY A 43 7.58 19.44 -19.38
C GLY A 43 7.48 20.63 -18.42
N GLN A 44 6.49 21.48 -18.60
CA GLN A 44 6.24 22.65 -17.74
C GLN A 44 5.39 22.33 -16.48
N LYS A 45 4.95 21.07 -16.31
CA LYS A 45 4.17 20.66 -15.14
C LYS A 45 5.10 20.15 -14.07
N GLY A 46 5.04 20.73 -12.89
CA GLY A 46 5.75 20.25 -11.70
C GLY A 46 5.29 18.85 -11.26
N ALA A 47 6.06 18.23 -10.37
CA ALA A 47 5.76 16.93 -9.81
C ALA A 47 4.40 16.90 -9.10
N ALA A 48 3.70 15.77 -9.20
CA ALA A 48 2.47 15.56 -8.44
C ALA A 48 2.80 14.99 -7.07
N LEU A 49 2.46 15.73 -6.02
CA LEU A 49 2.74 15.39 -4.63
C LEU A 49 1.46 15.00 -3.89
N SER A 50 1.61 14.16 -2.87
CA SER A 50 0.54 13.80 -1.94
C SER A 50 1.08 13.72 -0.52
N THR A 51 0.28 14.17 0.45
CA THR A 51 0.53 13.92 1.88
C THR A 51 -0.03 12.57 2.34
N PHE A 52 -0.91 11.96 1.54
CA PHE A 52 -1.35 10.59 1.76
C PHE A 52 -0.31 9.63 1.22
N ILE A 53 0.34 8.91 2.14
CA ILE A 53 1.42 7.99 1.82
C ILE A 53 0.83 6.62 1.45
N SER A 54 1.39 5.98 0.44
CA SER A 54 1.06 4.62 0.05
C SER A 54 2.34 3.83 -0.22
N ILE A 55 2.48 2.69 0.46
CA ILE A 55 3.66 1.82 0.35
C ILE A 55 3.20 0.50 -0.27
N ALA A 56 3.78 0.16 -1.42
CA ALA A 56 3.40 -1.02 -2.17
C ALA A 56 4.22 -2.25 -1.74
N GLY A 57 3.52 -3.28 -1.24
CA GLY A 57 4.03 -4.62 -1.04
C GLY A 57 3.81 -5.52 -2.25
N LYS A 58 4.08 -6.81 -2.08
CA LYS A 58 3.84 -7.81 -3.12
C LYS A 58 2.35 -8.06 -3.31
N TYR A 59 1.61 -8.29 -2.24
CA TYR A 59 0.20 -8.67 -2.25
C TYR A 59 -0.74 -7.55 -1.84
N ILE A 60 -0.24 -6.57 -1.10
CA ILE A 60 -1.02 -5.48 -0.55
C ILE A 60 -0.36 -4.12 -0.78
N VAL A 61 -1.14 -3.07 -0.62
CA VAL A 61 -0.66 -1.68 -0.50
C VAL A 61 -1.10 -1.16 0.87
N LEU A 62 -0.15 -0.69 1.65
CA LEU A 62 -0.40 -0.06 2.95
C LEU A 62 -0.55 1.45 2.78
N MET A 63 -1.60 2.01 3.38
CA MET A 63 -1.84 3.44 3.47
C MET A 63 -1.77 3.86 4.95
N PRO A 64 -0.59 4.20 5.47
CA PRO A 64 -0.35 4.32 6.91
C PRO A 64 -1.03 5.53 7.55
N ASN A 65 -1.40 6.53 6.77
CA ASN A 65 -2.05 7.75 7.25
C ASN A 65 -3.42 8.01 6.62
N THR A 66 -4.10 6.95 6.18
CA THR A 66 -5.45 7.03 5.60
C THR A 66 -6.40 6.13 6.38
N PRO A 67 -7.01 6.63 7.46
CA PRO A 67 -7.92 5.84 8.28
C PRO A 67 -9.15 5.41 7.46
N LYS A 68 -9.59 4.17 7.68
CA LYS A 68 -10.71 3.55 6.93
C LYS A 68 -10.53 3.53 5.40
N GLY A 69 -9.32 3.84 4.92
CA GLY A 69 -8.95 3.61 3.53
C GLY A 69 -8.64 2.13 3.34
N GLY A 70 -9.10 1.55 2.24
CA GLY A 70 -8.72 0.20 1.94
C GLY A 70 -9.82 -0.59 1.23
N GLY A 71 -9.51 -1.83 0.97
CA GLY A 71 -10.43 -2.73 0.31
C GLY A 71 -9.73 -3.72 -0.61
N ILE A 72 -10.37 -4.03 -1.70
CA ILE A 72 -9.93 -5.01 -2.67
C ILE A 72 -9.75 -4.32 -4.01
N SER A 73 -8.65 -4.58 -4.69
CA SER A 73 -8.38 -4.05 -6.02
C SER A 73 -9.60 -4.19 -6.93
N ARG A 74 -9.90 -3.13 -7.69
CA ARG A 74 -11.00 -3.14 -8.68
C ARG A 74 -10.75 -4.12 -9.82
N LYS A 75 -9.50 -4.54 -10.04
CA LYS A 75 -9.11 -5.51 -11.07
C LYS A 75 -9.42 -6.97 -10.67
N ILE A 76 -9.83 -7.23 -9.44
CA ILE A 76 -10.30 -8.55 -9.00
C ILE A 76 -11.81 -8.59 -9.22
N PHE A 77 -12.23 -9.20 -10.33
CA PHE A 77 -13.64 -9.21 -10.74
C PHE A 77 -14.44 -10.36 -10.13
N ASN A 78 -13.79 -11.49 -9.82
CA ASN A 78 -14.45 -12.67 -9.31
C ASN A 78 -15.08 -12.44 -7.93
N PRO A 79 -16.41 -12.61 -7.77
CA PRO A 79 -17.09 -12.39 -6.50
C PRO A 79 -16.66 -13.37 -5.39
N ALA A 80 -16.31 -14.60 -5.74
CA ALA A 80 -15.85 -15.62 -4.79
C ALA A 80 -14.50 -15.22 -4.17
N ASP A 81 -13.55 -14.78 -5.01
CA ASP A 81 -12.25 -14.30 -4.55
C ASP A 81 -12.40 -13.06 -3.65
N ARG A 82 -13.26 -12.14 -4.05
CA ARG A 82 -13.57 -10.94 -3.25
C ARG A 82 -14.16 -11.29 -1.88
N LYS A 83 -15.02 -12.32 -1.81
CA LYS A 83 -15.59 -12.80 -0.55
C LYS A 83 -14.51 -13.41 0.35
N LYS A 84 -13.64 -14.26 -0.22
CA LYS A 84 -12.50 -14.87 0.48
C LYS A 84 -11.54 -13.82 1.03
N ILE A 85 -11.18 -12.84 0.22
CA ILE A 85 -10.29 -11.74 0.64
C ILE A 85 -10.91 -10.93 1.77
N ARG A 86 -12.22 -10.63 1.72
CA ARG A 86 -12.91 -9.93 2.82
C ARG A 86 -12.86 -10.71 4.12
N SER A 87 -13.04 -12.02 4.08
CA SER A 87 -12.91 -12.87 5.27
C SER A 87 -11.50 -12.75 5.86
N ILE A 88 -10.47 -12.85 5.01
CA ILE A 88 -9.08 -12.73 5.44
C ILE A 88 -8.81 -11.33 6.06
N LEU A 89 -9.28 -10.26 5.42
CA LEU A 89 -9.09 -8.90 5.92
C LEU A 89 -9.79 -8.64 7.26
N ASN A 90 -10.93 -9.27 7.51
CA ASN A 90 -11.64 -9.16 8.78
C ASN A 90 -10.92 -9.88 9.93
N GLU A 91 -10.06 -10.84 9.62
CA GLU A 91 -9.29 -11.59 10.58
C GLU A 91 -7.89 -11.01 10.85
N ILE A 92 -7.44 -10.06 10.05
CA ILE A 92 -6.15 -9.38 10.21
C ILE A 92 -6.37 -8.12 11.04
N GLU A 93 -5.57 -7.97 12.08
CA GLU A 93 -5.56 -6.77 12.91
C GLU A 93 -4.80 -5.64 12.19
N ILE A 94 -5.55 -4.69 11.66
CA ILE A 94 -5.00 -3.49 11.03
C ILE A 94 -5.18 -2.31 11.98
N PRO A 95 -4.14 -1.52 12.27
CA PRO A 95 -4.28 -0.31 13.07
C PRO A 95 -5.37 0.62 12.51
N LYS A 96 -6.21 1.18 13.38
CA LYS A 96 -7.37 2.02 13.00
C LYS A 96 -7.03 3.23 12.13
N GLU A 97 -5.79 3.67 12.19
CA GLU A 97 -5.24 4.82 11.47
C GLU A 97 -4.79 4.46 10.06
N MET A 98 -4.66 3.17 9.77
CA MET A 98 -4.13 2.66 8.51
C MET A 98 -5.22 2.08 7.63
N GLY A 99 -5.01 2.20 6.32
CA GLY A 99 -5.80 1.53 5.30
C GLY A 99 -4.96 0.50 4.55
N LEU A 100 -5.62 -0.52 4.00
CA LEU A 100 -4.97 -1.59 3.28
C LEU A 100 -5.77 -1.95 2.03
N ILE A 101 -5.09 -2.06 0.89
CA ILE A 101 -5.69 -2.52 -0.37
C ILE A 101 -5.02 -3.82 -0.81
N VAL A 102 -5.82 -4.86 -1.01
CA VAL A 102 -5.31 -6.12 -1.59
C VAL A 102 -5.16 -5.96 -3.10
N ARG A 103 -3.96 -6.26 -3.62
CA ARG A 103 -3.61 -6.21 -5.03
C ARG A 103 -4.09 -7.49 -5.76
N THR A 104 -4.06 -7.48 -7.08
CA THR A 104 -4.39 -8.66 -7.89
C THR A 104 -3.49 -9.86 -7.57
N ALA A 105 -2.21 -9.64 -7.30
CA ALA A 105 -1.27 -10.68 -6.89
C ALA A 105 -1.64 -11.36 -5.55
N GLY A 106 -2.46 -10.70 -4.72
CA GLY A 106 -2.93 -11.24 -3.43
C GLY A 106 -4.26 -12.00 -3.51
N SER A 107 -4.88 -12.16 -4.70
CA SER A 107 -6.23 -12.74 -4.83
C SER A 107 -6.33 -14.18 -4.32
N ASN A 108 -5.29 -14.99 -4.54
CA ASN A 108 -5.26 -16.41 -4.20
C ASN A 108 -4.33 -16.73 -3.02
N LYS A 109 -3.89 -15.70 -2.30
CA LYS A 109 -2.93 -15.86 -1.21
C LYS A 109 -3.60 -16.21 0.11
N THR A 110 -2.82 -16.85 0.98
CA THR A 110 -3.25 -17.24 2.33
C THR A 110 -3.19 -16.04 3.28
N LYS A 111 -3.88 -16.14 4.41
CA LYS A 111 -3.81 -15.15 5.50
C LYS A 111 -2.37 -14.91 5.96
N ASN A 112 -1.58 -15.97 6.09
CA ASN A 112 -0.19 -15.86 6.56
C ASN A 112 0.70 -15.08 5.59
N GLU A 113 0.54 -15.30 4.28
CA GLU A 113 1.29 -14.57 3.25
C GLU A 113 0.93 -13.07 3.26
N ILE A 114 -0.36 -12.75 3.38
CA ILE A 114 -0.83 -11.37 3.44
C ILE A 114 -0.35 -10.70 4.73
N ASN A 115 -0.37 -11.41 5.86
CA ASN A 115 0.10 -10.86 7.14
C ASN A 115 1.62 -10.62 7.14
N SER A 116 2.40 -11.53 6.57
CA SER A 116 3.85 -11.35 6.43
C SER A 116 4.21 -10.12 5.57
N ASP A 117 3.47 -9.91 4.46
CA ASP A 117 3.64 -8.71 3.62
C ASP A 117 3.27 -7.43 4.41
N LEU A 118 2.18 -7.49 5.22
CA LEU A 118 1.76 -6.39 6.09
C LEU A 118 2.82 -6.03 7.13
N GLU A 119 3.38 -6.99 7.82
CA GLU A 119 4.45 -6.79 8.81
C GLU A 119 5.67 -6.13 8.19
N THR A 120 6.07 -6.58 6.99
CA THR A 120 7.17 -5.97 6.24
C THR A 120 6.89 -4.50 5.92
N LEU A 121 5.66 -4.18 5.52
CA LEU A 121 5.26 -2.80 5.20
C LEU A 121 5.15 -1.91 6.44
N ILE A 122 4.69 -2.44 7.56
CA ILE A 122 4.65 -1.73 8.85
C ILE A 122 6.08 -1.40 9.31
N ASN A 123 7.00 -2.33 9.19
CA ASN A 123 8.42 -2.12 9.50
C ASN A 123 9.02 -1.04 8.60
N SER A 124 8.75 -1.11 7.29
CA SER A 124 9.19 -0.08 6.34
C SER A 124 8.63 1.31 6.69
N TRP A 125 7.36 1.39 7.06
CA TRP A 125 6.76 2.64 7.52
C TRP A 125 7.40 3.17 8.79
N SER A 126 7.75 2.31 9.73
CA SER A 126 8.44 2.70 10.96
C SER A 126 9.84 3.27 10.67
N GLN A 127 10.58 2.68 9.75
CA GLN A 127 11.87 3.22 9.28
C GLN A 127 11.70 4.58 8.58
N ILE A 128 10.68 4.74 7.73
CA ILE A 128 10.39 6.02 7.08
C ILE A 128 10.11 7.11 8.12
N LYS A 129 9.31 6.82 9.15
CA LYS A 129 9.03 7.77 10.24
C LYS A 129 10.30 8.16 11.00
N GLU A 130 11.12 7.19 11.35
CA GLU A 130 12.37 7.42 12.06
C GLU A 130 13.33 8.28 11.25
N ASN A 131 13.52 7.95 9.97
CA ASN A 131 14.34 8.73 9.05
C ASN A 131 13.82 10.16 8.89
N ALA A 132 12.49 10.34 8.80
CA ALA A 132 11.88 11.66 8.65
C ALA A 132 12.11 12.54 9.89
N ILE A 133 12.04 11.97 11.09
CA ILE A 133 12.28 12.70 12.36
C ILE A 133 13.76 13.09 12.49
N ASN A 134 14.67 12.22 12.06
CA ASN A 134 16.11 12.44 12.20
C ASN A 134 16.73 13.26 11.05
N SER A 135 15.96 13.62 10.04
CA SER A 135 16.44 14.33 8.87
C SER A 135 16.13 15.82 8.91
N ILE A 136 17.02 16.62 8.32
CA ILE A 136 16.80 18.06 8.13
C ILE A 136 16.13 18.28 6.77
N ALA A 137 14.99 18.96 6.76
CA ALA A 137 14.28 19.27 5.53
C ALA A 137 15.01 20.39 4.71
N PRO A 138 15.00 20.31 3.36
CA PRO A 138 14.45 19.24 2.53
C PRO A 138 15.42 18.07 2.38
N SER A 139 14.94 16.83 2.51
CA SER A 139 15.76 15.64 2.29
C SER A 139 14.94 14.48 1.71
N LEU A 140 15.60 13.57 0.97
CA LEU A 140 15.03 12.33 0.50
C LEU A 140 14.99 11.33 1.67
N ILE A 141 13.78 11.02 2.14
CA ILE A 141 13.57 10.15 3.30
C ILE A 141 13.54 8.68 2.89
N HIS A 142 12.83 8.39 1.81
CA HIS A 142 12.65 7.03 1.29
C HIS A 142 12.47 7.07 -0.21
N GLN A 143 13.12 6.18 -0.90
CA GLN A 143 12.93 5.97 -2.32
C GLN A 143 12.36 4.57 -2.54
N GLU A 144 11.15 4.51 -3.11
CA GLU A 144 10.58 3.24 -3.50
C GLU A 144 11.44 2.63 -4.61
N SER A 145 12.12 1.63 -4.21
CA SER A 145 12.97 0.68 -4.93
C SER A 145 13.33 0.96 -6.38
N GLU A 146 14.60 0.76 -6.62
CA GLU A 146 15.21 0.56 -7.94
C GLU A 146 14.34 -0.35 -8.83
N ILE A 147 14.41 -0.15 -10.12
CA ILE A 147 13.65 -0.89 -11.14
C ILE A 147 13.72 -2.41 -10.94
N ILE A 148 14.87 -2.93 -10.53
CA ILE A 148 15.09 -4.36 -10.26
C ILE A 148 14.13 -4.87 -9.18
N LYS A 149 14.06 -4.20 -8.05
CA LYS A 149 13.19 -4.60 -6.93
C LYS A 149 11.71 -4.51 -7.31
N ARG A 150 11.33 -3.46 -8.05
CA ARG A 150 9.95 -3.30 -8.54
C ARG A 150 9.58 -4.41 -9.50
N THR A 151 10.46 -4.74 -10.45
CA THR A 151 10.25 -5.81 -11.42
C THR A 151 10.10 -7.16 -10.72
N LEU A 152 11.01 -7.48 -9.79
CA LEU A 152 10.94 -8.72 -9.02
C LEU A 152 9.67 -8.79 -8.17
N ARG A 153 9.30 -7.70 -7.48
CA ARG A 153 8.08 -7.66 -6.68
C ARG A 153 6.82 -7.93 -7.50
N ASP A 154 6.73 -7.33 -8.69
CA ASP A 154 5.50 -7.31 -9.47
C ASP A 154 5.41 -8.44 -10.50
N MET A 155 6.54 -8.98 -10.98
CA MET A 155 6.59 -9.97 -12.05
C MET A 155 7.01 -11.37 -11.59
N PHE A 156 7.71 -11.49 -10.44
CA PHE A 156 8.12 -12.80 -9.95
C PHE A 156 6.92 -13.59 -9.43
N ASP A 157 6.74 -14.80 -9.95
CA ASP A 157 5.73 -15.78 -9.54
C ASP A 157 6.35 -17.18 -9.33
N GLU A 158 5.53 -18.14 -8.93
CA GLU A 158 5.95 -19.55 -8.68
C GLU A 158 6.37 -20.27 -9.97
N ASN A 159 6.01 -19.76 -11.15
CA ASN A 159 6.34 -20.33 -12.45
C ASN A 159 7.65 -19.76 -13.01
N THR A 160 8.23 -18.76 -12.36
CA THR A 160 9.48 -18.14 -12.79
C THR A 160 10.64 -19.08 -12.56
N GLN A 161 11.23 -19.62 -13.62
CA GLN A 161 12.34 -20.57 -13.55
C GLN A 161 13.69 -19.89 -13.39
N ASN A 162 13.92 -18.76 -14.06
CA ASN A 162 15.20 -18.08 -14.09
C ASN A 162 15.03 -16.56 -13.99
N ILE A 163 15.93 -15.92 -13.28
CA ILE A 163 16.06 -14.46 -13.21
C ILE A 163 17.46 -14.11 -13.69
N ILE A 164 17.56 -13.44 -14.83
CA ILE A 164 18.83 -13.00 -15.41
C ILE A 164 18.96 -11.51 -15.17
N VAL A 165 20.05 -11.12 -14.51
CA VAL A 165 20.34 -9.72 -14.18
C VAL A 165 21.71 -9.36 -14.69
N GLU A 166 21.81 -8.28 -15.47
CA GLU A 166 23.06 -7.78 -16.00
C GLU A 166 23.86 -7.02 -14.91
N GLY A 167 25.13 -7.30 -14.85
CA GLY A 167 26.10 -6.63 -13.98
C GLY A 167 26.09 -7.10 -12.52
N ASN A 168 27.28 -7.08 -11.91
CA ASN A 168 27.50 -7.58 -10.54
C ASN A 168 26.69 -6.81 -9.47
N GLU A 169 26.54 -5.50 -9.61
CA GLU A 169 25.77 -4.70 -8.68
C GLU A 169 24.27 -5.03 -8.76
N GLY A 170 23.73 -5.11 -9.98
CA GLY A 170 22.36 -5.48 -10.22
C GLY A 170 22.05 -6.87 -9.67
N TYR A 171 22.95 -7.83 -9.91
CA TYR A 171 22.82 -9.18 -9.40
C TYR A 171 22.79 -9.23 -7.86
N LYS A 172 23.74 -8.57 -7.17
CA LYS A 172 23.78 -8.51 -5.70
C LYS A 172 22.51 -7.86 -5.11
N LYS A 173 22.01 -6.80 -5.72
CA LYS A 173 20.77 -6.13 -5.32
C LYS A 173 19.55 -7.04 -5.49
N ALA A 174 19.44 -7.72 -6.63
CA ALA A 174 18.37 -8.69 -6.89
C ALA A 174 18.43 -9.85 -5.88
N GLN A 175 19.62 -10.41 -5.65
CA GLN A 175 19.83 -11.50 -4.70
C GLN A 175 19.44 -11.11 -3.27
N SER A 176 19.88 -9.93 -2.80
CA SER A 176 19.55 -9.43 -1.47
C SER A 176 18.03 -9.24 -1.31
N PHE A 177 17.37 -8.68 -2.33
CA PHE A 177 15.93 -8.46 -2.31
C PHE A 177 15.15 -9.77 -2.31
N MET A 178 15.55 -10.75 -3.12
CA MET A 178 14.93 -12.08 -3.16
C MET A 178 15.03 -12.81 -1.82
N LYS A 179 16.19 -12.73 -1.15
CA LYS A 179 16.37 -13.31 0.20
C LYS A 179 15.41 -12.70 1.22
N THR A 180 15.09 -11.41 1.10
CA THR A 180 14.16 -10.72 2.00
C THR A 180 12.71 -11.07 1.69
N MET A 181 12.36 -11.17 0.41
CA MET A 181 10.99 -11.43 -0.03
C MET A 181 10.57 -12.88 0.08
N MET A 182 11.50 -13.83 -0.08
CA MET A 182 11.21 -15.26 -0.13
C MET A 182 12.33 -16.08 0.52
N PRO A 183 12.42 -16.08 1.85
CA PRO A 183 13.50 -16.76 2.57
C PRO A 183 13.55 -18.28 2.34
N VAL A 184 12.44 -18.90 1.91
CA VAL A 184 12.34 -20.38 1.77
C VAL A 184 12.59 -20.86 0.33
N SER A 185 12.41 -20.03 -0.68
CA SER A 185 12.55 -20.44 -2.10
C SER A 185 13.96 -20.18 -2.68
N TYR A 186 14.88 -19.68 -1.88
CA TYR A 186 16.20 -19.31 -2.31
C TYR A 186 17.25 -20.33 -1.81
N THR A 187 17.17 -21.54 -2.28
CA THR A 187 18.26 -22.52 -2.20
C THR A 187 18.76 -22.79 -3.62
N HIS A 188 19.90 -22.19 -3.93
CA HIS A 188 20.74 -22.34 -5.14
C HIS A 188 20.53 -21.31 -6.23
#